data_6d0199c61a4318b79527e5b6b37d75e4
#
_entry.id   6d0199c61a4318b79527e5b6b37d75e4
#
_cell.length_a   1.000
_cell.length_b   1.000
_cell.length_c   1.000
_cell.angle_alpha   90.00
_cell.angle_beta   90.00
_cell.angle_gamma   90.00
#
_symmetry.space_group_name_H-M   'P 1'
#
loop_
_entity.id
_entity.type
_entity.pdbx_description
1 polymer ?
#
loop_
_entity_poly.entity_id
_entity_poly.type
_entity_poly.pdbx_seq_one_letter_code
_entity_poly.pdbx_strand_id
1 'polypeptide(L)'
;FPIHSRHGAESGRTAKGMTGYAVEFRIPTEHFMSSLTKVSSTTRVRHRAWIRRYARGVWRAAVDAGAYHLDRFMCLVGIQWPGESIYGPAAALETAKPIIDAATDTCDPQGRHLLIEDDDPSHRVMTAYYTVPGTSACGVTLYASMIPLSPEERMPSGVVNRFEAGALKGYTAKVSIPDGTWMTSNHRLDPEERKLRMEKTMALSYDMWKDKPALSGNVGVF
;
A
#
# COMPACT_ATOMS: atom_id res chain seq x y z
N PHE A 1 -20.89 4.25 -13.08
CA PHE A 1 -20.92 3.20 -12.03
C PHE A 1 -21.12 3.88 -10.69
N PRO A 2 -22.15 3.50 -9.90
CA PRO A 2 -22.39 4.17 -8.63
C PRO A 2 -21.29 3.81 -7.63
N ILE A 3 -20.70 4.84 -7.02
CA ILE A 3 -19.79 4.71 -5.90
C ILE A 3 -20.67 4.35 -4.69
N HIS A 4 -20.77 3.08 -4.37
CA HIS A 4 -21.38 2.66 -3.11
C HIS A 4 -20.35 2.83 -1.99
N SER A 5 -20.42 3.95 -1.29
CA SER A 5 -19.87 4.09 0.05
C SER A 5 -20.72 3.24 1.02
N ARG A 6 -20.51 1.94 1.03
CA ARG A 6 -21.05 1.03 2.03
C ARG A 6 -19.91 0.25 2.65
N HIS A 7 -19.33 0.87 3.64
CA HIS A 7 -18.94 0.30 4.92
C HIS A 7 -18.42 1.48 5.73
N GLY A 8 -19.10 1.80 6.80
CA GLY A 8 -18.63 2.76 7.76
C GLY A 8 -17.26 2.28 8.27
N ALA A 9 -16.20 2.81 7.69
CA ALA A 9 -14.93 2.83 8.36
C ALA A 9 -15.19 3.63 9.64
N GLU A 10 -15.07 2.97 10.80
CA GLU A 10 -14.99 3.70 12.05
C GLU A 10 -13.85 4.71 11.87
N SER A 11 -14.25 5.98 11.79
CA SER A 11 -13.33 7.07 11.53
C SER A 11 -12.39 7.20 12.72
N GLY A 12 -11.15 6.71 12.56
CA GLY A 12 -10.09 7.06 13.49
C GLY A 12 -9.94 8.57 13.48
N ARG A 13 -10.41 9.23 14.54
CA ARG A 13 -10.22 10.67 14.71
C ARG A 13 -8.75 10.95 14.94
N THR A 14 -8.11 11.60 14.00
CA THR A 14 -6.82 12.25 14.25
C THR A 14 -7.04 13.48 15.14
N ALA A 15 -5.99 13.96 15.79
CA ALA A 15 -6.03 15.00 16.84
C ALA A 15 -6.68 16.34 16.43
N LYS A 16 -7.09 16.53 15.17
CA LYS A 16 -7.77 17.72 14.65
C LYS A 16 -9.12 17.43 13.96
N GLY A 17 -9.71 16.26 14.15
CA GLY A 17 -11.02 15.95 13.57
C GLY A 17 -11.03 15.73 12.05
N MET A 18 -9.88 15.64 11.39
CA MET A 18 -9.78 15.25 10.00
C MET A 18 -10.00 13.74 9.90
N THR A 19 -10.99 13.35 9.16
CA THR A 19 -11.32 11.95 8.89
C THR A 19 -10.68 11.57 7.58
N GLY A 20 -9.89 10.49 7.58
CA GLY A 20 -9.39 9.89 6.32
C GLY A 20 -10.54 9.43 5.41
N TYR A 21 -10.21 9.08 4.19
CA TYR A 21 -11.16 8.54 3.23
C TYR A 21 -10.65 7.25 2.61
N ALA A 22 -11.56 6.38 2.21
CA ALA A 22 -11.24 5.12 1.54
C ALA A 22 -11.89 5.07 0.15
N VAL A 23 -11.15 4.56 -0.82
CA VAL A 23 -11.58 4.43 -2.21
C VAL A 23 -11.43 2.98 -2.67
N GLU A 24 -12.46 2.46 -3.31
CA GLU A 24 -12.51 1.10 -3.83
C GLU A 24 -12.05 1.04 -5.28
N PHE A 25 -11.16 0.10 -5.59
CA PHE A 25 -10.64 -0.18 -6.94
C PHE A 25 -10.89 -1.64 -7.29
N ARG A 26 -11.66 -1.88 -8.36
CA ARG A 26 -11.93 -3.22 -8.88
C ARG A 26 -11.01 -3.52 -10.04
N ILE A 27 -10.06 -4.41 -9.82
CA ILE A 27 -9.05 -4.76 -10.81
C ILE A 27 -9.41 -6.12 -11.42
N PRO A 28 -9.74 -6.17 -12.71
CA PRO A 28 -9.94 -7.43 -13.43
C PRO A 28 -8.73 -8.35 -13.27
N THR A 29 -8.96 -9.65 -13.17
CA THR A 29 -7.91 -10.63 -12.93
C THR A 29 -6.78 -10.55 -13.96
N GLU A 30 -7.12 -10.31 -15.23
CA GLU A 30 -6.15 -10.16 -16.32
C GLU A 30 -5.24 -8.95 -16.20
N HIS A 31 -5.61 -7.95 -15.41
CA HIS A 31 -4.78 -6.76 -15.14
C HIS A 31 -4.10 -6.79 -13.78
N PHE A 32 -4.49 -7.71 -12.91
CA PHE A 32 -3.86 -7.84 -11.61
C PHE A 32 -2.41 -8.33 -11.74
N MET A 33 -1.51 -7.62 -11.06
CA MET A 33 -0.09 -7.99 -10.98
C MET A 33 0.25 -8.33 -9.54
N SER A 34 0.73 -9.55 -9.34
CA SER A 34 1.37 -9.96 -8.10
C SER A 34 2.88 -9.82 -8.23
N SER A 35 3.56 -9.52 -7.14
CA SER A 35 5.02 -9.59 -7.05
C SER A 35 5.57 -10.99 -7.35
N LEU A 36 4.71 -12.01 -7.23
CA LEU A 36 5.04 -13.41 -7.49
C LEU A 36 4.74 -13.84 -8.93
N THR A 37 3.98 -13.06 -9.69
CA THR A 37 3.61 -13.39 -11.06
C THR A 37 4.75 -13.10 -12.04
N LYS A 38 5.18 -14.14 -12.75
CA LYS A 38 6.18 -14.00 -13.82
C LYS A 38 5.50 -13.51 -15.10
N VAL A 39 5.57 -12.24 -15.36
CA VAL A 39 5.13 -11.62 -16.62
C VAL A 39 6.28 -10.90 -17.30
N SER A 40 6.22 -10.79 -18.64
CA SER A 40 7.24 -10.05 -19.38
C SER A 40 7.26 -8.56 -18.95
N SER A 41 8.40 -7.90 -19.14
CA SER A 41 8.52 -6.46 -18.84
C SER A 41 7.50 -5.62 -19.63
N THR A 42 7.28 -5.95 -20.90
CA THR A 42 6.31 -5.30 -21.77
C THR A 42 4.87 -5.46 -21.24
N THR A 43 4.51 -6.67 -20.82
CA THR A 43 3.19 -6.93 -20.22
C THR A 43 3.02 -6.14 -18.93
N ARG A 44 4.04 -6.11 -18.08
CA ARG A 44 4.03 -5.35 -16.81
C ARG A 44 3.81 -3.85 -17.07
N VAL A 45 4.51 -3.27 -18.04
CA VAL A 45 4.34 -1.86 -18.43
C VAL A 45 2.90 -1.57 -18.89
N ARG A 46 2.33 -2.44 -19.73
CA ARG A 46 0.92 -2.28 -20.18
C ARG A 46 -0.06 -2.35 -19.01
N HIS A 47 0.09 -3.30 -18.10
CA HIS A 47 -0.80 -3.45 -16.94
C HIS A 47 -0.69 -2.22 -16.02
N ARG A 48 0.54 -1.75 -15.71
CA ARG A 48 0.74 -0.53 -14.93
C ARG A 48 0.08 0.69 -15.57
N ALA A 49 0.24 0.87 -16.88
CA ALA A 49 -0.37 1.97 -17.61
C ALA A 49 -1.90 1.91 -17.60
N TRP A 50 -2.47 0.70 -17.75
CA TRP A 50 -3.90 0.48 -17.66
C TRP A 50 -4.43 0.80 -16.25
N ILE A 51 -3.80 0.23 -15.20
CA ILE A 51 -4.19 0.44 -13.80
C ILE A 51 -4.11 1.94 -13.45
N ARG A 52 -3.02 2.61 -13.81
CA ARG A 52 -2.84 4.04 -13.53
C ARG A 52 -3.91 4.89 -14.19
N ARG A 53 -4.26 4.60 -15.46
CA ARG A 53 -5.34 5.30 -16.17
C ARG A 53 -6.70 5.05 -15.53
N TYR A 54 -7.02 3.80 -15.21
CA TYR A 54 -8.25 3.42 -14.51
C TYR A 54 -8.34 4.12 -13.15
N ALA A 55 -7.25 4.04 -12.35
CA ALA A 55 -7.21 4.62 -11.03
C ALA A 55 -7.39 6.15 -11.03
N ARG A 56 -6.85 6.87 -12.01
CA ARG A 56 -7.09 8.33 -12.15
C ARG A 56 -8.58 8.65 -12.29
N GLY A 57 -9.33 7.84 -13.04
CA GLY A 57 -10.78 8.03 -13.16
C GLY A 57 -11.50 7.81 -11.83
N VAL A 58 -11.10 6.79 -11.08
CA VAL A 58 -11.67 6.48 -9.76
C VAL A 58 -11.31 7.56 -8.73
N TRP A 59 -10.04 8.02 -8.70
CA TRP A 59 -9.61 9.11 -7.83
C TRP A 59 -10.34 10.42 -8.14
N ARG A 60 -10.57 10.73 -9.42
CA ARG A 60 -11.34 11.92 -9.80
C ARG A 60 -12.76 11.84 -9.26
N ALA A 61 -13.42 10.70 -9.42
CA ALA A 61 -14.75 10.49 -8.85
C ALA A 61 -14.75 10.59 -7.31
N ALA A 62 -13.67 10.18 -6.65
CA ALA A 62 -13.52 10.36 -5.21
C ALA A 62 -13.41 11.85 -4.81
N VAL A 63 -12.68 12.66 -5.58
CA VAL A 63 -12.64 14.13 -5.39
C VAL A 63 -14.03 14.74 -5.52
N ASP A 64 -14.78 14.35 -6.57
CA ASP A 64 -16.14 14.82 -6.81
C ASP A 64 -17.09 14.39 -5.67
N ALA A 65 -16.78 13.29 -4.97
CA ALA A 65 -17.49 12.78 -3.80
C ALA A 65 -17.01 13.36 -2.45
N GLY A 66 -16.03 14.28 -2.47
CA GLY A 66 -15.56 14.99 -1.28
C GLY A 66 -14.22 14.54 -0.71
N ALA A 67 -13.45 13.69 -1.42
CA ALA A 67 -12.05 13.46 -1.07
C ALA A 67 -11.25 14.76 -1.24
N TYR A 68 -10.30 14.99 -0.34
CA TYR A 68 -9.59 16.26 -0.24
C TYR A 68 -8.08 16.05 -0.18
N HIS A 69 -7.33 17.13 -0.37
CA HIS A 69 -5.87 17.13 -0.38
C HIS A 69 -5.26 16.79 0.99
N LEU A 70 -4.25 15.92 0.98
CA LEU A 70 -3.49 15.49 2.16
C LEU A 70 -2.02 15.85 1.98
N ASP A 71 -1.49 16.69 2.87
CA ASP A 71 -0.07 17.06 2.86
C ASP A 71 0.80 15.91 3.36
N ARG A 72 0.33 15.21 4.40
CA ARG A 72 1.04 14.10 5.03
C ARG A 72 0.06 13.02 5.44
N PHE A 73 0.34 11.79 5.04
CA PHE A 73 -0.63 10.71 5.17
C PHE A 73 0.01 9.33 5.36
N MET A 74 -0.84 8.43 5.82
CA MET A 74 -0.61 6.99 5.83
C MET A 74 -1.60 6.34 4.85
N CYS A 75 -1.14 5.37 4.07
CA CYS A 75 -1.99 4.60 3.16
C CYS A 75 -2.18 3.18 3.67
N LEU A 76 -3.43 2.77 3.90
CA LEU A 76 -3.79 1.39 4.18
C LEU A 76 -4.42 0.78 2.94
N VAL A 77 -3.87 -0.35 2.46
CA VAL A 77 -4.36 -1.05 1.28
C VAL A 77 -4.99 -2.37 1.71
N GLY A 78 -6.31 -2.40 1.71
CA GLY A 78 -7.09 -3.62 1.91
C GLY A 78 -7.23 -4.40 0.61
N ILE A 79 -7.06 -5.72 0.63
CA ILE A 79 -7.17 -6.58 -0.53
C ILE A 79 -8.27 -7.62 -0.28
N GLN A 80 -9.27 -7.63 -1.16
CA GLN A 80 -10.29 -8.66 -1.21
C GLN A 80 -10.09 -9.51 -2.46
N TRP A 81 -9.85 -10.79 -2.27
CA TRP A 81 -9.55 -11.73 -3.33
C TRP A 81 -10.82 -12.30 -3.97
N PRO A 82 -10.76 -12.78 -5.24
CA PRO A 82 -11.92 -13.39 -5.93
C PRO A 82 -12.27 -14.80 -5.42
N GLY A 83 -11.54 -15.29 -4.43
CA GLY A 83 -11.71 -16.61 -3.81
C GLY A 83 -10.69 -16.80 -2.70
N GLU A 84 -10.53 -18.00 -2.22
CA GLU A 84 -9.43 -18.32 -1.31
C GLU A 84 -8.09 -18.04 -1.97
N SER A 85 -7.29 -17.18 -1.36
CA SER A 85 -5.97 -16.83 -1.87
C SER A 85 -4.89 -17.41 -0.97
N ILE A 86 -3.92 -18.05 -1.60
CA ILE A 86 -2.67 -18.48 -0.95
C ILE A 86 -1.68 -17.32 -0.81
N TYR A 87 -1.99 -16.17 -1.39
CA TYR A 87 -1.09 -15.01 -1.37
C TYR A 87 -1.36 -14.14 -0.15
N GLY A 88 -0.29 -13.74 0.53
CA GLY A 88 -0.38 -12.69 1.53
C GLY A 88 -0.72 -11.32 0.89
N PRO A 89 -1.23 -10.36 1.68
CA PRO A 89 -1.69 -9.07 1.15
C PRO A 89 -0.58 -8.27 0.45
N ALA A 90 0.68 -8.41 0.85
CA ALA A 90 1.81 -7.77 0.20
C ALA A 90 2.02 -8.21 -1.27
N ALA A 91 1.44 -9.34 -1.70
CA ALA A 91 1.47 -9.76 -3.10
C ALA A 91 0.80 -8.75 -4.05
N ALA A 92 -0.11 -7.91 -3.55
CA ALA A 92 -0.77 -6.87 -4.33
C ALA A 92 0.07 -5.59 -4.54
N LEU A 93 1.30 -5.51 -4.00
CA LEU A 93 2.17 -4.32 -4.08
C LEU A 93 2.32 -3.78 -5.51
N GLU A 94 2.55 -4.66 -6.48
CA GLU A 94 2.74 -4.28 -7.89
C GLU A 94 1.49 -3.67 -8.53
N THR A 95 0.29 -4.04 -8.04
CA THR A 95 -0.98 -3.47 -8.47
C THR A 95 -1.34 -2.22 -7.66
N ALA A 96 -1.04 -2.20 -6.36
CA ALA A 96 -1.36 -1.08 -5.49
C ALA A 96 -0.50 0.17 -5.80
N LYS A 97 0.79 -0.02 -6.14
CA LYS A 97 1.67 1.12 -6.44
C LYS A 97 1.11 2.03 -7.54
N PRO A 98 0.79 1.58 -8.76
CA PRO A 98 0.23 2.46 -9.79
C PRO A 98 -1.14 3.07 -9.42
N ILE A 99 -1.89 2.48 -8.49
CA ILE A 99 -3.12 3.07 -7.94
C ILE A 99 -2.77 4.29 -7.08
N ILE A 100 -1.80 4.16 -6.18
CA ILE A 100 -1.37 5.25 -5.31
C ILE A 100 -0.71 6.35 -6.14
N ASP A 101 0.20 5.98 -7.06
CA ASP A 101 0.84 6.94 -7.97
C ASP A 101 -0.19 7.74 -8.80
N ALA A 102 -1.34 7.15 -9.10
CA ALA A 102 -2.40 7.84 -9.84
C ALA A 102 -3.11 8.94 -9.02
N ALA A 103 -3.01 8.92 -7.70
CA ALA A 103 -3.54 9.99 -6.85
C ALA A 103 -2.73 11.28 -7.04
N THR A 104 -1.41 11.19 -7.25
CA THR A 104 -0.56 12.35 -7.57
C THR A 104 -0.90 12.94 -8.93
N ASP A 105 -1.34 12.12 -9.89
CA ASP A 105 -1.75 12.55 -11.23
C ASP A 105 -3.13 13.22 -11.26
N THR A 106 -3.85 13.25 -10.13
CA THR A 106 -5.21 13.80 -10.06
C THR A 106 -5.14 15.31 -9.78
N CYS A 107 -5.08 16.08 -10.86
CA CYS A 107 -4.90 17.53 -10.82
C CYS A 107 -6.13 18.28 -11.34
N ASP A 108 -6.28 19.54 -10.94
CA ASP A 108 -7.21 20.48 -11.54
C ASP A 108 -6.73 20.96 -12.92
N PRO A 109 -7.53 21.75 -13.67
CA PRO A 109 -7.12 22.30 -14.96
C PRO A 109 -5.89 23.21 -14.90
N GLN A 110 -5.54 23.76 -13.74
CA GLN A 110 -4.38 24.59 -13.48
C GLN A 110 -3.14 23.77 -13.07
N GLY A 111 -3.27 22.44 -12.99
CA GLY A 111 -2.17 21.54 -12.63
C GLY A 111 -1.93 21.39 -11.11
N ARG A 112 -2.82 21.90 -10.25
CA ARG A 112 -2.70 21.72 -8.80
C ARG A 112 -3.18 20.32 -8.41
N HIS A 113 -2.42 19.64 -7.59
CA HIS A 113 -2.76 18.31 -7.06
C HIS A 113 -3.99 18.39 -6.16
N LEU A 114 -4.98 17.52 -6.40
CA LEU A 114 -6.25 17.53 -5.67
C LEU A 114 -6.29 16.58 -4.47
N LEU A 115 -5.40 15.58 -4.43
CA LEU A 115 -5.38 14.55 -3.39
C LEU A 115 -4.07 14.50 -2.62
N ILE A 116 -2.96 14.37 -3.31
CA ILE A 116 -1.60 14.33 -2.73
C ILE A 116 -0.63 14.99 -3.70
N GLU A 117 0.35 15.71 -3.20
CA GLU A 117 1.37 16.36 -4.03
C GLU A 117 2.38 15.34 -4.53
N ASP A 118 2.88 14.49 -3.62
CA ASP A 118 3.83 13.43 -3.95
C ASP A 118 3.59 12.19 -3.06
N ASP A 119 4.16 11.06 -3.45
CA ASP A 119 4.14 9.83 -2.69
C ASP A 119 5.50 9.49 -2.04
N ASP A 120 6.37 10.48 -1.95
CA ASP A 120 7.68 10.37 -1.30
C ASP A 120 7.56 10.21 0.25
N PRO A 121 8.66 9.87 0.94
CA PRO A 121 8.62 9.66 2.39
C PRO A 121 8.26 10.91 3.23
N SER A 122 8.33 12.12 2.68
CA SER A 122 7.93 13.33 3.40
C SER A 122 6.40 13.50 3.46
N HIS A 123 5.72 13.00 2.45
CA HIS A 123 4.26 13.03 2.31
C HIS A 123 3.63 11.70 2.76
N ARG A 124 4.03 10.58 2.17
CA ARG A 124 3.54 9.24 2.51
C ARG A 124 4.44 8.56 3.55
N VAL A 125 4.06 8.64 4.80
CA VAL A 125 4.85 8.13 5.93
C VAL A 125 4.86 6.61 6.01
N MET A 126 3.76 5.97 5.62
CA MET A 126 3.61 4.51 5.70
C MET A 126 2.64 3.98 4.64
N THR A 127 2.90 2.78 4.16
CA THR A 127 1.90 1.96 3.48
C THR A 127 1.79 0.61 4.17
N ALA A 128 0.57 0.21 4.53
CA ALA A 128 0.30 -1.11 5.11
C ALA A 128 -0.68 -1.88 4.21
N TYR A 129 -0.54 -3.20 4.18
CA TYR A 129 -1.36 -4.11 3.40
C TYR A 129 -2.08 -5.09 4.33
N TYR A 130 -3.37 -5.32 4.09
CA TYR A 130 -4.15 -6.27 4.88
C TYR A 130 -5.18 -6.99 4.00
N THR A 131 -5.62 -8.17 4.41
CA THR A 131 -6.67 -8.91 3.72
C THR A 131 -8.05 -8.47 4.24
N VAL A 132 -8.93 -8.12 3.31
CA VAL A 132 -10.33 -7.83 3.61
C VAL A 132 -11.11 -9.14 3.55
N PRO A 133 -11.90 -9.48 4.56
CA PRO A 133 -12.73 -10.68 4.55
C PRO A 133 -13.77 -10.68 3.42
N GLY A 134 -14.16 -11.87 2.99
CA GLY A 134 -15.14 -12.08 1.92
C GLY A 134 -14.50 -12.23 0.54
N THR A 135 -15.34 -12.41 -0.47
CA THR A 135 -14.92 -12.71 -1.85
C THR A 135 -15.25 -11.55 -2.75
N SER A 136 -14.28 -11.11 -3.54
CA SER A 136 -14.50 -10.10 -4.60
C SER A 136 -15.31 -10.70 -5.75
N ALA A 137 -16.33 -9.98 -6.19
CA ALA A 137 -17.22 -10.43 -7.26
C ALA A 137 -16.60 -10.36 -8.67
N CYS A 138 -15.58 -9.55 -8.87
CA CYS A 138 -14.97 -9.33 -10.19
C CYS A 138 -13.47 -9.03 -10.10
N GLY A 139 -12.66 -10.07 -10.15
CA GLY A 139 -11.22 -9.94 -10.01
C GLY A 139 -10.80 -9.62 -8.58
N VAL A 140 -9.78 -8.80 -8.41
CA VAL A 140 -9.28 -8.39 -7.09
C VAL A 140 -9.79 -6.99 -6.76
N THR A 141 -10.41 -6.83 -5.59
CA THR A 141 -10.81 -5.51 -5.11
C THR A 141 -9.75 -4.98 -4.14
N LEU A 142 -9.26 -3.76 -4.39
CA LEU A 142 -8.38 -3.04 -3.49
C LEU A 142 -9.10 -1.85 -2.87
N TYR A 143 -8.89 -1.64 -1.60
CA TYR A 143 -9.38 -0.50 -0.85
C TYR A 143 -8.18 0.35 -0.43
N ALA A 144 -8.01 1.52 -1.04
CA ALA A 144 -6.96 2.46 -0.63
C ALA A 144 -7.55 3.46 0.38
N SER A 145 -7.14 3.33 1.64
CA SER A 145 -7.54 4.25 2.71
C SER A 145 -6.41 5.25 2.93
N MET A 146 -6.70 6.53 2.69
CA MET A 146 -5.80 7.65 2.93
C MET A 146 -6.13 8.28 4.28
N ILE A 147 -5.20 8.25 5.21
CA ILE A 147 -5.36 8.70 6.59
C ILE A 147 -4.43 9.89 6.82
N PRO A 148 -4.96 11.09 7.08
CA PRO A 148 -4.14 12.26 7.35
C PRO A 148 -3.33 12.08 8.65
N LEU A 149 -2.10 12.58 8.64
CA LEU A 149 -1.22 12.61 9.81
C LEU A 149 -0.86 14.05 10.14
N SER A 150 -0.82 14.37 11.43
CA SER A 150 -0.29 15.66 11.87
C SER A 150 1.24 15.70 11.68
N PRO A 151 1.86 16.90 11.56
CA PRO A 151 3.32 17.03 11.44
C PRO A 151 4.08 16.45 12.64
N GLU A 152 3.46 16.40 13.80
CA GLU A 152 4.05 15.88 15.04
C GLU A 152 3.92 14.36 15.17
N GLU A 153 2.99 13.74 14.44
CA GLU A 153 2.81 12.28 14.46
C GLU A 153 3.99 11.61 13.77
N ARG A 154 4.84 10.98 14.56
CA ARG A 154 5.97 10.19 14.09
C ARG A 154 5.61 8.73 14.20
N MET A 155 5.95 7.96 13.17
CA MET A 155 5.95 6.52 13.32
C MET A 155 6.93 6.11 14.42
N PRO A 156 6.59 5.13 15.27
CA PRO A 156 7.49 4.66 16.29
C PRO A 156 8.81 4.26 15.67
N SER A 157 9.88 5.00 16.00
CA SER A 157 11.23 4.70 15.53
C SER A 157 11.91 3.81 16.55
N GLY A 158 12.36 2.66 16.12
CA GLY A 158 13.36 1.94 16.88
C GLY A 158 12.96 0.55 17.35
N VAL A 159 13.90 -0.10 17.93
CA VAL A 159 13.97 -1.37 18.64
C VAL A 159 12.67 -2.16 18.72
N VAL A 160 12.75 -3.48 18.56
CA VAL A 160 11.61 -4.41 18.71
C VAL A 160 10.76 -4.03 19.92
N ASN A 161 9.72 -3.26 19.69
CA ASN A 161 8.76 -2.88 20.72
C ASN A 161 7.48 -3.69 20.52
N ARG A 162 6.90 -4.11 21.63
CA ARG A 162 5.55 -4.64 21.60
C ARG A 162 4.60 -3.50 21.22
N PHE A 163 3.94 -3.66 20.09
CA PHE A 163 2.99 -2.67 19.61
C PHE A 163 1.60 -3.02 20.15
N GLU A 164 0.96 -2.08 20.82
CA GLU A 164 -0.42 -2.17 21.27
C GLU A 164 -1.16 -0.91 20.82
N ALA A 165 -2.08 -1.06 19.87
CA ALA A 165 -2.99 0.01 19.47
C ALA A 165 -4.41 -0.54 19.48
N GLY A 166 -5.15 -0.25 20.54
CA GLY A 166 -6.48 -0.80 20.73
C GLY A 166 -6.46 -2.33 20.83
N ALA A 167 -7.18 -3.01 19.94
CA ALA A 167 -7.22 -4.48 19.86
C ALA A 167 -6.03 -5.11 19.11
N LEU A 168 -5.16 -4.32 18.51
CA LEU A 168 -4.01 -4.82 17.74
C LEU A 168 -2.81 -5.01 18.65
N LYS A 169 -2.25 -6.20 18.62
CA LYS A 169 -1.01 -6.56 19.33
C LYS A 169 0.00 -7.08 18.32
N GLY A 170 1.23 -6.61 18.39
CA GLY A 170 2.25 -7.01 17.42
C GLY A 170 3.67 -6.73 17.88
N TYR A 171 4.59 -6.89 16.96
CA TYR A 171 6.01 -6.61 17.15
C TYR A 171 6.48 -5.66 16.06
N THR A 172 7.31 -4.70 16.44
CA THR A 172 8.03 -3.83 15.52
C THR A 172 9.51 -4.21 15.57
N ALA A 173 10.13 -4.33 14.41
CA ALA A 173 11.56 -4.57 14.33
C ALA A 173 12.21 -3.52 13.42
N LYS A 174 13.32 -2.93 13.89
CA LYS A 174 14.15 -2.04 13.09
C LYS A 174 15.20 -2.87 12.36
N VAL A 175 15.19 -2.80 11.04
CA VAL A 175 16.23 -3.41 10.19
C VAL A 175 17.11 -2.30 9.64
N SER A 176 18.41 -2.37 9.91
CA SER A 176 19.38 -1.57 9.18
C SER A 176 19.89 -2.38 7.99
N ILE A 177 19.55 -1.94 6.79
CA ILE A 177 20.01 -2.58 5.55
C ILE A 177 21.34 -1.95 5.17
N PRO A 178 22.44 -2.72 5.10
CA PRO A 178 23.75 -2.19 4.74
C PRO A 178 23.76 -1.57 3.34
N ASP A 179 24.60 -0.55 3.16
CA ASP A 179 24.86 0.03 1.86
C ASP A 179 25.27 -1.05 0.84
N GLY A 180 24.81 -0.90 -0.40
CA GLY A 180 25.01 -1.90 -1.44
C GLY A 180 24.11 -3.15 -1.34
N THR A 181 23.25 -3.24 -0.29
CA THR A 181 22.23 -4.30 -0.18
C THR A 181 20.83 -3.76 -0.49
N TRP A 182 20.64 -2.46 -0.31
CA TRP A 182 19.37 -1.78 -0.58
C TRP A 182 18.96 -1.90 -2.06
N MET A 183 17.69 -2.20 -2.29
CA MET A 183 17.10 -2.26 -3.62
C MET A 183 15.81 -1.46 -3.68
N THR A 184 15.63 -0.74 -4.78
CA THR A 184 14.33 -0.15 -5.15
C THR A 184 13.81 -0.80 -6.43
N SER A 185 12.53 -0.63 -6.71
CA SER A 185 11.94 -1.06 -7.99
C SER A 185 12.56 -0.39 -9.21
N ASN A 186 13.24 0.74 -9.01
CA ASN A 186 13.88 1.55 -10.06
C ASN A 186 15.35 1.17 -10.29
N HIS A 187 15.96 0.38 -9.43
CA HIS A 187 17.33 -0.08 -9.62
C HIS A 187 17.43 -1.04 -10.81
N ARG A 188 18.28 -0.68 -11.75
CA ARG A 188 18.67 -1.55 -12.88
C ARG A 188 19.85 -2.39 -12.45
N LEU A 189 19.59 -3.46 -11.73
CA LEU A 189 20.59 -4.45 -11.33
C LEU A 189 20.55 -5.62 -12.31
N ASP A 190 21.72 -6.21 -12.57
CA ASP A 190 21.76 -7.49 -13.26
C ASP A 190 21.13 -8.60 -12.38
N PRO A 191 20.75 -9.75 -12.97
CA PRO A 191 20.05 -10.80 -12.24
C PRO A 191 20.84 -11.38 -11.07
N GLU A 192 22.17 -11.52 -11.20
CA GLU A 192 23.03 -12.09 -10.16
C GLU A 192 23.16 -11.12 -8.96
N GLU A 193 23.42 -9.86 -9.24
CA GLU A 193 23.49 -8.82 -8.21
C GLU A 193 22.14 -8.68 -7.47
N ARG A 194 21.03 -8.72 -8.21
CA ARG A 194 19.70 -8.69 -7.61
C ARG A 194 19.47 -9.87 -6.67
N LYS A 195 19.84 -11.07 -7.11
CA LYS A 195 19.73 -12.31 -6.32
C LYS A 195 20.54 -12.21 -5.03
N LEU A 196 21.80 -11.77 -5.13
CA LEU A 196 22.71 -11.62 -4.01
C LEU A 196 22.14 -10.64 -2.96
N ARG A 197 21.60 -9.49 -3.39
CA ARG A 197 20.98 -8.52 -2.48
C ARG A 197 19.71 -9.05 -1.83
N MET A 198 18.89 -9.79 -2.58
CA MET A 198 17.71 -10.45 -2.03
C MET A 198 18.10 -11.47 -0.94
N GLU A 199 19.07 -12.33 -1.20
CA GLU A 199 19.54 -13.32 -0.23
C GLU A 199 20.06 -12.67 1.05
N LYS A 200 20.85 -11.60 0.95
CA LYS A 200 21.33 -10.82 2.10
C LYS A 200 20.17 -10.19 2.89
N THR A 201 19.22 -9.60 2.22
CA THR A 201 18.04 -8.98 2.87
C THR A 201 17.18 -10.04 3.55
N MET A 202 16.98 -11.20 2.92
CA MET A 202 16.24 -12.31 3.53
C MET A 202 16.94 -12.87 4.77
N ALA A 203 18.26 -13.03 4.74
CA ALA A 203 19.03 -13.49 5.89
C ALA A 203 18.89 -12.52 7.08
N LEU A 204 19.03 -11.21 6.84
CA LEU A 204 18.80 -10.18 7.85
C LEU A 204 17.38 -10.24 8.44
N SER A 205 16.37 -10.37 7.59
CA SER A 205 14.98 -10.52 8.02
C SER A 205 14.79 -11.77 8.85
N TYR A 206 15.30 -12.91 8.40
CA TYR A 206 15.19 -14.17 9.13
C TYR A 206 15.78 -14.06 10.53
N ASP A 207 16.99 -13.53 10.67
CA ASP A 207 17.67 -13.37 11.96
C ASP A 207 16.88 -12.49 12.93
N MET A 208 16.14 -11.54 12.41
CA MET A 208 15.30 -10.66 13.24
C MET A 208 14.02 -11.32 13.75
N TRP A 209 13.43 -12.20 12.93
CA TRP A 209 12.11 -12.78 13.23
C TRP A 209 12.17 -14.17 13.84
N LYS A 210 13.28 -14.91 13.70
CA LYS A 210 13.39 -16.33 14.12
C LYS A 210 13.02 -16.62 15.58
N ASP A 211 13.28 -15.65 16.47
CA ASP A 211 13.02 -15.80 17.90
C ASP A 211 11.71 -15.14 18.37
N LYS A 212 10.88 -14.68 17.43
CA LYS A 212 9.61 -14.03 17.76
C LYS A 212 8.48 -15.06 17.80
N PRO A 213 7.56 -14.96 18.78
CA PRO A 213 6.38 -15.80 18.81
C PRO A 213 5.56 -15.64 17.53
N ALA A 214 4.98 -16.75 17.07
CA ALA A 214 4.03 -16.71 15.96
C ALA A 214 2.83 -15.84 16.32
N LEU A 215 2.43 -14.95 15.42
CA LEU A 215 1.22 -14.17 15.55
C LEU A 215 0.03 -14.95 15.00
N SER A 216 -1.00 -15.11 15.81
CA SER A 216 -2.29 -15.62 15.36
C SER A 216 -3.14 -14.46 14.85
N GLY A 217 -3.38 -14.42 13.54
CA GLY A 217 -4.11 -13.34 12.88
C GLY A 217 -3.18 -12.39 12.13
N ASN A 218 -3.47 -12.17 10.85
CA ASN A 218 -2.49 -11.69 9.90
C ASN A 218 -2.66 -10.20 9.57
N VAL A 219 -1.89 -9.34 10.20
CA VAL A 219 -1.60 -8.00 9.66
C VAL A 219 -0.09 -7.84 9.58
N GLY A 220 0.43 -7.83 8.36
CA GLY A 220 1.81 -7.43 8.10
C GLY A 220 1.84 -5.93 7.76
N VAL A 221 2.61 -5.16 8.50
CA VAL A 221 2.89 -3.76 8.21
C VAL A 221 4.34 -3.67 7.76
N PHE A 222 4.58 -3.10 6.57
CA PHE A 222 5.89 -2.97 5.96
C PHE A 222 6.26 -1.50 5.74
#